data_5d9661db6ee75ef9e850fb648603ac43
#
_entry.id   5d9661db6ee75ef9e850fb648603ac43
#
_cell.length_a   1.000
_cell.length_b   1.000
_cell.length_c   1.000
_cell.angle_alpha   90.00
_cell.angle_beta   90.00
_cell.angle_gamma   90.00
#
_symmetry.space_group_name_H-M   'P 1'
#
loop_
_entity.id
_entity.type
_entity.pdbx_description
1 polymer ?
#
loop_
_entity_poly.entity_id
_entity_poly.type
_entity_poly.pdbx_seq_one_letter_code
_entity_poly.pdbx_strand_id
1 'polypeptide(L)'
;MKKYNVAILGATGAVGQEMLKVLEEYDIPVEKLLPLASAKSAGGTVSFKGEDVKIEEAREDSFAGMDFVLGAVKNPMSRHFAPAIVKSGAVYI
;
A
#
# COMPACT_ATOMS: atom_id res chain seq x y z
N MET A 1 20.07 4.74 8.70
CA MET A 1 18.81 5.44 8.38
C MET A 1 17.63 4.49 8.59
N LYS A 2 16.61 4.96 9.26
CA LYS A 2 15.42 4.13 9.50
C LYS A 2 14.62 3.95 8.21
N LYS A 3 14.23 2.71 7.94
CA LYS A 3 13.36 2.39 6.81
C LYS A 3 11.97 2.01 7.32
N TYR A 4 10.97 2.16 6.47
CA TYR A 4 9.58 1.96 6.85
C TYR A 4 8.91 0.92 5.97
N ASN A 5 7.99 0.16 6.57
CA ASN A 5 7.11 -0.73 5.84
C ASN A 5 5.88 0.06 5.41
N VAL A 6 5.64 0.12 4.11
CA VAL A 6 4.58 0.94 3.52
C VAL A 6 3.64 0.06 2.71
N ALA A 7 2.35 0.15 3.00
CA ALA A 7 1.31 -0.48 2.19
C ALA A 7 0.59 0.57 1.36
N ILE A 8 0.19 0.22 0.15
CA ILE A 8 -0.64 1.08 -0.69
C ILE A 8 -1.93 0.34 -0.96
N LEU A 9 -3.04 0.88 -0.44
CA LEU A 9 -4.36 0.32 -0.65
C LEU A 9 -4.93 0.91 -1.94
N GLY A 10 -5.16 0.07 -2.94
CA GLY A 10 -5.60 0.51 -4.26
C GLY A 10 -4.43 0.78 -5.22
N ALA A 11 -3.40 -0.05 -5.17
CA ALA A 11 -2.15 0.15 -5.92
C ALA A 11 -2.32 0.14 -7.45
N THR A 12 -3.37 -0.50 -7.96
CA THR A 12 -3.60 -0.59 -9.41
C THR A 12 -4.29 0.63 -10.00
N GLY A 13 -4.89 1.49 -9.17
CA GLY A 13 -5.56 2.69 -9.64
C GLY A 13 -4.56 3.79 -10.00
N ALA A 14 -5.06 4.84 -10.67
CA ALA A 14 -4.23 5.97 -11.08
C ALA A 14 -3.58 6.65 -9.89
N VAL A 15 -4.33 6.85 -8.80
CA VAL A 15 -3.81 7.48 -7.59
C VAL A 15 -2.76 6.61 -6.92
N GLY A 16 -2.98 5.29 -6.88
CA GLY A 16 -2.00 4.35 -6.32
C GLY A 16 -0.68 4.38 -7.05
N GLN A 17 -0.72 4.44 -8.37
CA GLN A 17 0.49 4.52 -9.18
C GLN A 17 1.21 5.86 -9.00
N GLU A 18 0.48 6.95 -8.83
CA GLU A 18 1.07 8.24 -8.51
C GLU A 18 1.77 8.21 -7.14
N MET A 19 1.18 7.53 -6.17
CA MET A 19 1.79 7.37 -4.85
C MET A 19 3.10 6.60 -4.92
N LEU A 20 3.15 5.53 -5.72
CA LEU A 20 4.39 4.79 -5.97
C LEU A 20 5.46 5.69 -6.56
N LYS A 21 5.09 6.48 -7.54
CA LYS A 21 5.99 7.41 -8.21
C LYS A 21 6.54 8.46 -7.24
N VAL A 22 5.68 8.99 -6.37
CA VAL A 22 6.11 9.95 -5.35
C VAL A 22 7.11 9.32 -4.38
N LEU A 23 6.86 8.08 -3.94
CA LEU A 23 7.78 7.38 -3.07
C LEU A 23 9.16 7.21 -3.71
N GLU A 24 9.19 6.93 -5.01
CA GLU A 24 10.46 6.82 -5.74
C GLU A 24 11.16 8.16 -5.92
N GLU A 25 10.41 9.19 -6.36
CA GLU A 25 10.97 10.51 -6.65
C GLU A 25 11.55 11.21 -5.43
N TYR A 26 10.90 11.07 -4.29
CA TYR A 26 11.37 11.69 -3.06
C TYR A 26 12.29 10.80 -2.25
N ASP A 27 12.67 9.65 -2.79
CA ASP A 27 13.60 8.72 -2.18
C ASP A 27 13.25 8.40 -0.72
N ILE A 28 11.97 8.14 -0.49
CA ILE A 28 11.49 7.79 0.84
C ILE A 28 12.04 6.42 1.23
N PRO A 29 12.60 6.26 2.44
CA PRO A 29 13.23 5.00 2.84
C PRO A 29 12.18 3.91 3.13
N VAL A 30 11.91 3.09 2.13
CA VAL A 30 10.95 1.99 2.22
C VAL A 30 11.70 0.68 2.41
N GLU A 31 11.44 -0.01 3.52
CA GLU A 31 12.00 -1.33 3.78
C GLU A 31 11.23 -2.39 3.02
N LYS A 32 9.91 -2.33 3.10
CA LYS A 32 9.02 -3.26 2.42
C LYS A 32 7.84 -2.49 1.83
N LEU A 33 7.58 -2.71 0.56
CA LEU A 33 6.40 -2.17 -0.10
C LEU A 33 5.36 -3.28 -0.24
N LEU A 34 4.14 -3.02 0.21
CA LEU A 34 3.03 -3.95 0.08
C LEU A 34 1.92 -3.31 -0.74
N PRO A 35 1.88 -3.55 -2.06
CA PRO A 35 0.78 -3.04 -2.88
C PRO A 35 -0.43 -3.94 -2.72
N LEU A 36 -1.57 -3.35 -2.39
CA LEU A 36 -2.81 -4.06 -2.12
C LEU A 36 -3.90 -3.62 -3.09
N ALA A 37 -4.72 -4.56 -3.51
CA ALA A 37 -5.83 -4.31 -4.41
C ALA A 37 -6.98 -5.27 -4.13
N SER A 38 -8.10 -5.11 -4.85
CA SER A 38 -9.20 -6.05 -4.77
C SER A 38 -8.77 -7.41 -5.33
N ALA A 39 -9.57 -8.46 -5.03
CA ALA A 39 -9.30 -9.80 -5.53
C ALA A 39 -9.17 -9.85 -7.05
N LYS A 40 -9.92 -9.02 -7.77
CA LYS A 40 -9.85 -8.93 -9.23
C LYS A 40 -8.50 -8.46 -9.74
N SER A 41 -7.87 -7.55 -9.01
CA SER A 41 -6.63 -6.91 -9.44
C SER A 41 -5.39 -7.53 -8.81
N ALA A 42 -5.56 -8.37 -7.81
CA ALA A 42 -4.45 -9.06 -7.15
C ALA A 42 -3.80 -10.07 -8.08
N GLY A 43 -2.53 -10.34 -7.83
CA GLY A 43 -1.76 -11.29 -8.62
C GLY A 43 -0.90 -10.67 -9.72
N GLY A 44 -1.15 -9.41 -10.06
CA GLY A 44 -0.27 -8.66 -10.95
C GLY A 44 0.93 -8.11 -10.20
N THR A 45 1.70 -7.26 -10.86
CA THR A 45 2.86 -6.62 -10.26
C THR A 45 2.86 -5.13 -10.52
N VAL A 46 3.56 -4.39 -9.65
CA VAL A 46 3.89 -2.99 -9.89
C VAL A 46 5.40 -2.85 -9.88
N SER A 47 5.91 -1.90 -10.63
CA SER A 47 7.34 -1.60 -10.64
C SER A 47 7.64 -0.56 -9.56
N PHE A 48 8.62 -0.85 -8.71
CA PHE A 48 9.05 0.08 -7.68
C PHE A 48 10.57 0.01 -7.54
N LYS A 49 11.23 1.13 -7.78
CA LYS A 49 12.69 1.24 -7.73
C LYS A 49 13.40 0.17 -8.57
N GLY A 50 12.84 -0.11 -9.75
CA GLY A 50 13.41 -1.08 -10.68
C GLY A 50 13.09 -2.53 -10.38
N GLU A 51 12.31 -2.81 -9.37
CA GLU A 51 11.91 -4.17 -9.01
C GLU A 51 10.42 -4.37 -9.21
N ASP A 52 10.04 -5.58 -9.61
CA ASP A 52 8.63 -5.95 -9.70
C ASP A 52 8.15 -6.43 -8.34
N VAL A 53 7.11 -5.79 -7.82
CA VAL A 53 6.52 -6.14 -6.52
C VAL A 53 5.13 -6.68 -6.75
N LYS A 54 4.86 -7.86 -6.20
CA LYS A 54 3.57 -8.53 -6.39
C LYS A 54 2.44 -7.79 -5.67
N ILE A 55 1.34 -7.60 -6.37
CA ILE A 55 0.12 -7.03 -5.81
C ILE A 55 -0.64 -8.13 -5.10
N GLU A 56 -0.97 -7.91 -3.82
CA GLU A 56 -1.72 -8.87 -3.02
C GLU A 56 -3.15 -8.40 -2.81
N GLU A 57 -4.04 -9.34 -2.53
CA GLU A 57 -5.41 -9.01 -2.19
C GLU A 57 -5.45 -8.34 -0.82
N ALA A 58 -6.15 -7.21 -0.71
CA ALA A 58 -6.29 -6.51 0.57
C ALA A 58 -7.16 -7.34 1.53
N ARG A 59 -6.65 -7.58 2.72
CA ARG A 59 -7.33 -8.33 3.79
C ARG A 59 -7.16 -7.58 5.11
N GLU A 60 -7.97 -7.92 6.08
CA GLU A 60 -7.89 -7.27 7.40
C GLU A 60 -6.53 -7.45 8.06
N ASP A 61 -5.86 -8.58 7.84
CA ASP A 61 -4.55 -8.86 8.41
C ASP A 61 -3.38 -8.35 7.56
N SER A 62 -3.66 -7.75 6.38
CA SER A 62 -2.61 -7.24 5.50
C SER A 62 -1.77 -6.14 6.12
N PHE A 63 -2.32 -5.43 7.08
CA PHE A 63 -1.70 -4.23 7.64
C PHE A 63 -0.79 -4.49 8.83
N ALA A 64 -0.71 -5.72 9.28
CA ALA A 64 0.17 -6.09 10.40
C ALA A 64 1.64 -5.81 10.03
N GLY A 65 2.34 -5.11 10.91
CA GLY A 65 3.74 -4.78 10.68
C GLY A 65 4.00 -3.60 9.76
N MET A 66 2.96 -2.95 9.25
CA MET A 66 3.12 -1.75 8.41
C MET A 66 3.28 -0.50 9.28
N ASP A 67 4.15 0.40 8.85
CA ASP A 67 4.29 1.69 9.52
C ASP A 67 3.31 2.70 8.94
N PHE A 68 3.12 2.68 7.64
CA PHE A 68 2.21 3.60 6.95
C PHE A 68 1.34 2.84 5.96
N VAL A 69 0.09 3.26 5.83
CA VAL A 69 -0.82 2.78 4.79
C VAL A 69 -1.31 3.99 4.00
N LEU A 70 -1.03 4.01 2.70
CA LEU A 70 -1.48 5.08 1.82
C LEU A 70 -2.78 4.64 1.14
N GLY A 71 -3.84 5.41 1.34
CA GLY A 71 -5.15 5.09 0.79
C GLY A 71 -5.36 5.72 -0.57
N ALA A 72 -5.38 4.88 -1.60
CA ALA A 72 -5.61 5.30 -2.98
C ALA A 72 -6.91 4.72 -3.52
N VAL A 73 -7.88 4.48 -2.64
CA VAL A 73 -9.15 3.84 -3.00
C VAL A 73 -10.33 4.74 -2.67
N LYS A 74 -11.47 4.42 -3.30
CA LYS A 74 -12.71 5.12 -3.03
C LYS A 74 -13.25 4.76 -1.65
N ASN A 75 -14.14 5.60 -1.14
CA ASN A 75 -14.65 5.52 0.21
C ASN A 75 -15.11 4.14 0.71
N PRO A 76 -15.85 3.33 -0.07
CA PRO A 76 -16.30 2.03 0.47
C PRO A 76 -15.16 1.12 0.92
N MET A 77 -14.10 1.01 0.11
CA MET A 77 -12.95 0.18 0.45
C MET A 77 -12.14 0.79 1.59
N SER A 78 -11.97 2.10 1.59
CA SER A 78 -11.28 2.82 2.65
C SER A 78 -11.99 2.61 3.99
N ARG A 79 -13.31 2.75 4.02
CA ARG A 79 -14.09 2.55 5.23
C ARG A 79 -14.04 1.11 5.72
N HIS A 80 -14.04 0.16 4.80
CA HIS A 80 -13.99 -1.26 5.16
C HIS A 80 -12.72 -1.61 5.89
N PHE A 81 -11.58 -1.09 5.43
CA PHE A 81 -10.28 -1.44 6.01
C PHE A 81 -9.78 -0.48 7.08
N ALA A 82 -10.37 0.70 7.22
CA ALA A 82 -9.90 1.68 8.21
C ALA A 82 -9.79 1.13 9.63
N PRO A 83 -10.77 0.38 10.17
CA PRO A 83 -10.64 -0.19 11.51
C PRO A 83 -9.47 -1.15 11.64
N ALA A 84 -9.24 -1.98 10.63
CA ALA A 84 -8.12 -2.92 10.63
C ALA A 84 -6.78 -2.19 10.59
N ILE A 85 -6.69 -1.12 9.81
CA ILE A 85 -5.48 -0.30 9.71
C ILE A 85 -5.16 0.36 11.06
N VAL A 86 -6.17 0.96 11.68
CA VAL A 86 -6.00 1.60 13.00
C VAL A 86 -5.59 0.57 14.04
N LYS A 87 -6.24 -0.59 14.04
CA LYS A 87 -5.93 -1.67 14.98
C LYS A 87 -4.50 -2.18 14.81
N SER A 88 -3.95 -2.16 13.60
CA SER A 88 -2.60 -2.62 13.33
C SER A 88 -1.53 -1.67 13.87
N GLY A 89 -1.89 -0.44 14.21
CA GLY A 89 -0.96 0.58 14.67
C GLY A 89 -0.31 1.39 13.55
N ALA A 90 -0.65 1.09 12.28
CA ALA A 90 -0.12 1.84 11.15
C ALA A 90 -0.77 3.23 11.04
N VAL A 91 -0.02 4.17 10.49
CA VAL A 91 -0.56 5.50 10.19
C VAL A 91 -1.26 5.43 8.83
N TYR A 92 -2.52 5.79 8.80
CA TYR A 92 -3.31 5.79 7.56
C TYR A 92 -3.40 7.20 6.99
N ILE A 93 -3.00 7.30 5.75
CA ILE A 93 -2.97 8.59 5.04
C ILE A 93 -3.92 8.58 3.85
#